data_c29ed20059a82f0aa4a6479d6d0ffedc
#
_entry.id   c29ed20059a82f0aa4a6479d6d0ffedc
#
_cell.length_a   1.000
_cell.length_b   1.000
_cell.length_c   1.000
_cell.angle_alpha   90.00
_cell.angle_beta   90.00
_cell.angle_gamma   90.00
#
_symmetry.space_group_name_H-M   'P 1'
#
loop_
_entity.id
_entity.type
_entity.pdbx_description
1 polymer ?
#
loop_
_entity_poly.entity_id
_entity_poly.type
_entity_poly.pdbx_seq_one_letter_code
_entity_poly.pdbx_strand_id
1 'polypeptide(L)'
;MIAKSMEPFLAGSSVIRAMFEEGKKMAKVYGEENVYDFSVGNPGLHPPKEVKEAINYINNEMDPHVVHGYMANAGYESTRQAVADNLNKRYGSDFDMNNIIMTVGAGSALNVIMKTVFDPGDKQVVFAPYFVEYANWARNYGAETIVVPPNEANGFEPDPEALKAALDPKVKIVIINNPNNPTGAIYSKETIQAIADVLKEAEKEYGHPIYILSDEPYRELVYVDREVPYIPDFYDNTVIAYSWSKSLSLPGERIGYIAIPKKSDNSEEFFNAAVVANRVCGDTNAPSLMQLVVERCMDAQVDIPYYEKNAKDLYKIVTDAG
;
A
#
# COMPACT_ATOMS: atom_id res chain seq x y z
N MET A 1 -10.06 16.17 27.87
CA MET A 1 -11.26 15.58 27.21
C MET A 1 -10.80 15.06 25.85
N ILE A 2 -11.10 13.80 25.53
CA ILE A 2 -10.86 13.18 24.22
C ILE A 2 -12.21 12.91 23.55
N ALA A 3 -12.21 12.78 22.23
CA ALA A 3 -13.43 12.40 21.51
C ALA A 3 -13.80 10.95 21.83
N LYS A 4 -15.08 10.67 22.03
CA LYS A 4 -15.59 9.30 22.27
C LYS A 4 -15.22 8.33 21.13
N SER A 5 -15.16 8.85 19.89
CA SER A 5 -14.72 8.08 18.73
C SER A 5 -13.29 7.56 18.82
N MET A 6 -12.45 8.15 19.69
CA MET A 6 -11.08 7.68 19.92
C MET A 6 -10.93 6.54 20.93
N GLU A 7 -11.96 6.29 21.74
CA GLU A 7 -11.90 5.24 22.77
C GLU A 7 -11.63 3.84 22.17
N PRO A 8 -12.26 3.42 21.05
CA PRO A 8 -11.97 2.14 20.43
C PRO A 8 -10.52 2.01 19.92
N PHE A 9 -9.94 3.11 19.43
CA PHE A 9 -8.55 3.13 18.95
C PHE A 9 -7.56 3.02 20.10
N LEU A 10 -7.88 3.61 21.26
CA LEU A 10 -7.03 3.48 22.47
C LEU A 10 -7.09 2.06 23.04
N ALA A 11 -8.27 1.44 23.07
CA ALA A 11 -8.46 0.07 23.54
C ALA A 11 -7.79 -0.96 22.61
N GLY A 12 -7.76 -0.68 21.30
CA GLY A 12 -7.14 -1.49 20.25
C GLY A 12 -5.73 -1.01 19.89
N SER A 13 -5.10 -0.14 20.72
CA SER A 13 -3.76 0.37 20.42
C SER A 13 -2.81 -0.80 20.15
N SER A 14 -2.23 -0.75 18.97
CA SER A 14 -1.48 -1.81 18.31
C SER A 14 -0.55 -2.55 19.29
N VAL A 15 -0.82 -3.82 19.52
CA VAL A 15 0.07 -4.73 20.28
C VAL A 15 1.50 -4.64 19.73
N ILE A 16 1.65 -4.51 18.41
CA ILE A 16 2.93 -4.32 17.72
C ILE A 16 3.67 -3.09 18.24
N ARG A 17 2.97 -1.96 18.40
CA ARG A 17 3.60 -0.74 18.94
C ARG A 17 4.00 -0.89 20.41
N ALA A 18 3.14 -1.53 21.22
CA ALA A 18 3.44 -1.82 22.59
C ALA A 18 4.67 -2.75 22.72
N MET A 19 4.77 -3.77 21.88
CA MET A 19 5.93 -4.66 21.81
C MET A 19 7.20 -3.91 21.41
N PHE A 20 7.14 -3.03 20.42
CA PHE A 20 8.28 -2.22 19.99
C PHE A 20 8.79 -1.28 21.11
N GLU A 21 7.88 -0.60 21.81
CA GLU A 21 8.24 0.26 22.94
C GLU A 21 8.81 -0.55 24.12
N GLU A 22 8.30 -1.75 24.35
CA GLU A 22 8.84 -2.65 25.38
C GLU A 22 10.22 -3.18 24.98
N GLY A 23 10.42 -3.57 23.72
CA GLY A 23 11.73 -3.96 23.19
C GLY A 23 12.79 -2.89 23.41
N LYS A 24 12.46 -1.62 23.17
CA LYS A 24 13.36 -0.49 23.45
C LYS A 24 13.70 -0.34 24.93
N LYS A 25 12.74 -0.59 25.84
CA LYS A 25 13.01 -0.57 27.27
C LYS A 25 13.91 -1.73 27.69
N MET A 26 13.65 -2.93 27.15
CA MET A 26 14.49 -4.10 27.40
C MET A 26 15.94 -3.88 26.92
N ALA A 27 16.12 -3.29 25.72
CA ALA A 27 17.42 -2.98 25.17
C ALA A 27 18.25 -2.03 26.07
N LYS A 28 17.59 -1.06 26.72
CA LYS A 28 18.26 -0.19 27.70
C LYS A 28 18.71 -0.92 28.99
N VAL A 29 18.04 -2.00 29.35
CA VAL A 29 18.33 -2.76 30.59
C VAL A 29 19.35 -3.88 30.34
N TYR A 30 19.19 -4.59 29.20
CA TYR A 30 19.92 -5.82 28.91
C TYR A 30 21.03 -5.64 27.85
N GLY A 31 21.10 -4.48 27.18
CA GLY A 31 21.95 -4.24 26.00
C GLY A 31 21.21 -4.59 24.70
N GLU A 32 21.45 -3.78 23.66
CA GLU A 32 20.79 -3.98 22.34
C GLU A 32 21.12 -5.35 21.73
N GLU A 33 22.34 -5.84 21.94
CA GLU A 33 22.82 -7.12 21.44
C GLU A 33 22.14 -8.35 22.07
N ASN A 34 21.42 -8.16 23.18
CA ASN A 34 20.72 -9.22 23.90
C ASN A 34 19.19 -9.17 23.72
N VAL A 35 18.68 -8.24 22.90
CA VAL A 35 17.25 -8.09 22.63
C VAL A 35 16.96 -8.29 21.14
N TYR A 36 16.24 -9.36 20.84
CA TYR A 36 15.84 -9.71 19.48
C TYR A 36 14.42 -9.20 19.22
N ASP A 37 14.32 -7.99 18.65
CA ASP A 37 13.04 -7.33 18.40
C ASP A 37 12.53 -7.68 16.99
N PHE A 38 11.44 -8.44 16.91
CA PHE A 38 10.73 -8.80 15.68
C PHE A 38 9.37 -8.07 15.54
N SER A 39 9.15 -7.01 16.31
CA SER A 39 7.84 -6.34 16.34
C SER A 39 7.58 -5.44 15.15
N VAL A 40 8.60 -4.77 14.59
CA VAL A 40 8.46 -3.83 13.47
C VAL A 40 9.32 -4.27 12.29
N GLY A 41 8.68 -4.45 11.12
CA GLY A 41 9.35 -4.82 9.88
C GLY A 41 10.08 -3.65 9.22
N ASN A 42 11.19 -3.18 9.77
CA ASN A 42 12.09 -2.27 9.07
C ASN A 42 12.87 -3.01 7.98
N PRO A 43 13.07 -2.41 6.79
CA PRO A 43 14.01 -2.95 5.82
C PRO A 43 15.40 -3.16 6.42
N GLY A 44 15.98 -4.34 6.23
CA GLY A 44 17.32 -4.67 6.73
C GLY A 44 18.45 -4.13 5.85
N LEU A 45 18.13 -3.56 4.70
CA LEU A 45 19.08 -3.01 3.75
C LEU A 45 19.10 -1.48 3.78
N HIS A 46 20.26 -0.92 3.47
CA HIS A 46 20.37 0.50 3.17
C HIS A 46 19.66 0.84 1.85
N PRO A 47 19.19 2.09 1.69
CA PRO A 47 18.73 2.57 0.39
C PRO A 47 19.81 2.36 -0.69
N PRO A 48 19.41 2.09 -1.95
CA PRO A 48 20.34 2.03 -3.08
C PRO A 48 21.15 3.31 -3.21
N LYS A 49 22.36 3.20 -3.78
CA LYS A 49 23.28 4.36 -3.94
C LYS A 49 22.65 5.50 -4.75
N GLU A 50 21.78 5.18 -5.69
CA GLU A 50 21.05 6.11 -6.54
C GLU A 50 20.26 7.12 -5.70
N VAL A 51 19.75 6.72 -4.54
CA VAL A 51 19.01 7.61 -3.61
C VAL A 51 19.95 8.71 -3.09
N LYS A 52 21.16 8.36 -2.65
CA LYS A 52 22.16 9.33 -2.19
C LYS A 52 22.62 10.23 -3.33
N GLU A 53 22.85 9.65 -4.51
CA GLU A 53 23.27 10.39 -5.71
C GLU A 53 22.16 11.39 -6.12
N ALA A 54 20.89 10.99 -6.10
CA ALA A 54 19.74 11.86 -6.38
C ALA A 54 19.65 13.02 -5.38
N ILE A 55 19.74 12.75 -4.07
CA ILE A 55 19.72 13.79 -3.03
C ILE A 55 20.83 14.82 -3.25
N ASN A 56 22.06 14.34 -3.51
CA ASN A 56 23.19 15.23 -3.75
C ASN A 56 22.99 16.09 -5.00
N TYR A 57 22.51 15.50 -6.10
CA TYR A 57 22.21 16.25 -7.31
C TYR A 57 21.13 17.32 -7.08
N ILE A 58 20.02 16.95 -6.45
CA ILE A 58 18.90 17.86 -6.22
C ILE A 58 19.38 19.05 -5.36
N ASN A 59 20.13 18.77 -4.29
CA ASN A 59 20.60 19.79 -3.38
C ASN A 59 21.65 20.75 -3.99
N ASN A 60 22.48 20.26 -4.90
CA ASN A 60 23.56 21.07 -5.44
C ASN A 60 23.24 21.74 -6.78
N GLU A 61 22.34 21.13 -7.59
CA GLU A 61 22.17 21.52 -8.98
C GLU A 61 20.75 22.07 -9.29
N MET A 62 19.76 21.86 -8.42
CA MET A 62 18.40 22.32 -8.66
C MET A 62 18.12 23.64 -7.94
N ASP A 63 17.21 24.43 -8.51
CA ASP A 63 16.75 25.68 -7.89
C ASP A 63 16.03 25.35 -6.55
N PRO A 64 16.50 25.92 -5.41
CA PRO A 64 15.87 25.71 -4.12
C PRO A 64 14.39 26.10 -4.07
N HIS A 65 13.95 27.08 -4.87
CA HIS A 65 12.54 27.45 -4.95
C HIS A 65 11.69 26.34 -5.57
N VAL A 66 12.21 25.60 -6.51
CA VAL A 66 11.55 24.41 -7.08
C VAL A 66 11.55 23.27 -6.06
N VAL A 67 12.71 23.02 -5.43
CA VAL A 67 12.86 21.88 -4.51
C VAL A 67 12.02 22.03 -3.23
N HIS A 68 11.88 23.26 -2.70
CA HIS A 68 11.25 23.50 -1.41
C HIS A 68 9.93 24.28 -1.49
N GLY A 69 9.49 24.62 -2.71
CA GLY A 69 8.25 25.35 -2.94
C GLY A 69 6.99 24.46 -2.90
N TYR A 70 5.83 25.09 -2.79
CA TYR A 70 4.57 24.41 -3.04
C TYR A 70 4.43 24.04 -4.53
N MET A 71 3.71 22.96 -4.77
CA MET A 71 3.43 22.45 -6.10
C MET A 71 1.93 22.15 -6.28
N ALA A 72 1.53 21.63 -7.44
CA ALA A 72 0.18 21.12 -7.65
C ALA A 72 -0.18 20.03 -6.62
N ASN A 73 -1.43 19.97 -6.18
CA ASN A 73 -1.85 19.06 -5.12
C ASN A 73 -1.62 17.58 -5.45
N ALA A 74 -1.64 17.22 -6.73
CA ALA A 74 -1.31 15.86 -7.18
C ALA A 74 0.20 15.54 -7.14
N GLY A 75 1.07 16.53 -6.94
CA GLY A 75 2.53 16.39 -6.98
C GLY A 75 3.15 16.96 -8.25
N TYR A 76 4.49 16.90 -8.35
CA TYR A 76 5.22 17.37 -9.54
C TYR A 76 4.79 16.59 -10.80
N GLU A 77 4.57 17.32 -11.90
CA GLU A 77 4.17 16.71 -13.18
C GLU A 77 5.24 15.77 -13.70
N SER A 78 6.52 16.15 -13.59
CA SER A 78 7.65 15.29 -13.99
C SER A 78 7.68 13.97 -13.23
N THR A 79 7.51 14.03 -11.91
CA THR A 79 7.50 12.82 -11.06
C THR A 79 6.31 11.93 -11.37
N ARG A 80 5.11 12.51 -11.53
CA ARG A 80 3.90 11.77 -11.89
C ARG A 80 4.03 11.10 -13.26
N GLN A 81 4.61 11.82 -14.24
CA GLN A 81 4.87 11.25 -15.57
C GLN A 81 5.92 10.13 -15.48
N ALA A 82 6.99 10.28 -14.72
CA ALA A 82 7.98 9.23 -14.53
C ALA A 82 7.38 7.96 -13.91
N VAL A 83 6.47 8.10 -12.95
CA VAL A 83 5.71 6.96 -12.38
C VAL A 83 4.83 6.32 -13.46
N ALA A 84 4.09 7.10 -14.23
CA ALA A 84 3.25 6.59 -15.31
C ALA A 84 4.08 5.83 -16.35
N ASP A 85 5.20 6.38 -16.79
CA ASP A 85 6.11 5.75 -17.77
C ASP A 85 6.70 4.44 -17.23
N ASN A 86 7.04 4.39 -15.94
CA ASN A 86 7.52 3.17 -15.30
C ASN A 86 6.44 2.07 -15.26
N LEU A 87 5.20 2.42 -14.89
CA LEU A 87 4.07 1.48 -14.91
C LEU A 87 3.80 0.98 -16.35
N ASN A 88 3.79 1.88 -17.34
CA ASN A 88 3.57 1.52 -18.74
C ASN A 88 4.68 0.59 -19.26
N LYS A 89 5.94 0.87 -18.92
CA LYS A 89 7.09 0.03 -19.29
C LYS A 89 6.99 -1.37 -18.69
N ARG A 90 6.52 -1.48 -17.44
CA ARG A 90 6.47 -2.76 -16.69
C ARG A 90 5.26 -3.61 -17.05
N TYR A 91 4.12 -3.00 -17.28
CA TYR A 91 2.82 -3.71 -17.38
C TYR A 91 2.10 -3.50 -18.72
N GLY A 92 2.65 -2.70 -19.63
CA GLY A 92 1.96 -2.40 -20.90
C GLY A 92 0.71 -1.55 -20.71
N SER A 93 0.63 -0.80 -19.60
CA SER A 93 -0.48 0.12 -19.32
C SER A 93 -0.43 1.37 -20.19
N ASP A 94 -1.42 2.27 -20.06
CA ASP A 94 -1.53 3.51 -20.83
C ASP A 94 -1.69 4.75 -19.93
N PHE A 95 -1.07 4.72 -18.75
CA PHE A 95 -1.08 5.84 -17.80
C PHE A 95 -0.40 7.08 -18.37
N ASP A 96 -0.85 8.24 -17.90
CA ASP A 96 -0.13 9.50 -17.96
C ASP A 96 -0.17 10.20 -16.59
N MET A 97 0.42 11.38 -16.48
CA MET A 97 0.50 12.09 -15.22
C MET A 97 -0.87 12.39 -14.58
N ASN A 98 -1.97 12.42 -15.36
CA ASN A 98 -3.32 12.66 -14.86
C ASN A 98 -3.98 11.42 -14.25
N ASN A 99 -3.27 10.30 -14.24
CA ASN A 99 -3.67 9.08 -13.56
C ASN A 99 -2.94 8.89 -12.22
N ILE A 100 -1.94 9.73 -11.90
CA ILE A 100 -1.03 9.56 -10.77
C ILE A 100 -1.16 10.70 -9.77
N ILE A 101 -1.28 10.35 -8.49
CA ILE A 101 -1.27 11.31 -7.36
C ILE A 101 -0.15 10.89 -6.41
N MET A 102 0.79 11.78 -6.15
CA MET A 102 1.86 11.55 -5.16
C MET A 102 1.32 11.70 -3.74
N THR A 103 1.69 10.77 -2.85
CA THR A 103 1.14 10.68 -1.48
C THR A 103 2.23 10.51 -0.42
N VAL A 104 1.86 10.74 0.84
CA VAL A 104 2.73 10.55 2.02
C VAL A 104 2.82 9.05 2.37
N GLY A 105 3.32 8.25 1.43
CA GLY A 105 3.38 6.79 1.49
C GLY A 105 2.04 6.11 1.23
N ALA A 106 2.05 4.76 1.22
CA ALA A 106 0.85 3.95 0.95
C ALA A 106 -0.27 4.18 1.97
N GLY A 107 0.06 4.41 3.25
CA GLY A 107 -0.96 4.68 4.27
C GLY A 107 -1.80 5.93 3.96
N SER A 108 -1.17 7.01 3.48
CA SER A 108 -1.89 8.19 2.99
C SER A 108 -2.69 7.85 1.72
N ALA A 109 -2.11 7.13 0.75
CA ALA A 109 -2.80 6.71 -0.46
C ALA A 109 -4.12 5.97 -0.13
N LEU A 110 -4.06 5.00 0.77
CA LEU A 110 -5.22 4.24 1.23
C LEU A 110 -6.29 5.14 1.87
N ASN A 111 -5.88 6.06 2.74
CA ASN A 111 -6.80 7.01 3.38
C ASN A 111 -7.44 7.96 2.36
N VAL A 112 -6.68 8.44 1.38
CA VAL A 112 -7.19 9.30 0.31
C VAL A 112 -8.25 8.58 -0.52
N ILE A 113 -7.99 7.32 -0.91
CA ILE A 113 -8.96 6.49 -1.66
C ILE A 113 -10.21 6.26 -0.81
N MET A 114 -10.07 5.85 0.45
CA MET A 114 -11.19 5.64 1.36
C MET A 114 -12.01 6.93 1.56
N LYS A 115 -11.34 8.09 1.69
CA LYS A 115 -12.02 9.41 1.79
C LYS A 115 -12.77 9.76 0.51
N THR A 116 -12.28 9.33 -0.64
CA THR A 116 -12.91 9.59 -1.94
C THR A 116 -14.18 8.75 -2.14
N VAL A 117 -14.21 7.53 -1.60
CA VAL A 117 -15.21 6.51 -1.92
C VAL A 117 -16.29 6.35 -0.85
N PHE A 118 -15.93 6.48 0.45
CA PHE A 118 -16.86 6.14 1.53
C PHE A 118 -17.76 7.28 1.95
N ASP A 119 -19.04 6.95 2.06
CA ASP A 119 -20.00 7.62 2.92
C ASP A 119 -20.16 6.86 4.25
N PRO A 120 -20.61 7.52 5.34
CA PRO A 120 -20.91 6.85 6.60
C PRO A 120 -21.94 5.73 6.43
N GLY A 121 -21.58 4.52 6.85
CA GLY A 121 -22.39 3.31 6.73
C GLY A 121 -22.06 2.44 5.52
N ASP A 122 -21.14 2.88 4.65
CA ASP A 122 -20.55 2.01 3.62
C ASP A 122 -19.64 0.95 4.23
N LYS A 123 -19.20 0.01 3.41
CA LYS A 123 -18.40 -1.12 3.84
C LYS A 123 -17.19 -1.36 2.93
N GLN A 124 -16.13 -1.90 3.55
CA GLN A 124 -15.05 -2.56 2.83
C GLN A 124 -14.96 -4.03 3.19
N VAL A 125 -14.37 -4.81 2.31
CA VAL A 125 -14.01 -6.22 2.55
C VAL A 125 -12.49 -6.35 2.62
N VAL A 126 -12.01 -7.14 3.60
CA VAL A 126 -10.61 -7.54 3.74
C VAL A 126 -10.52 -9.05 3.92
N PHE A 127 -9.40 -9.65 3.51
CA PHE A 127 -9.13 -11.09 3.64
C PHE A 127 -8.17 -11.32 4.81
N ALA A 128 -8.59 -12.11 5.80
CA ALA A 128 -7.74 -12.43 6.93
C ALA A 128 -6.65 -13.45 6.55
N PRO A 129 -5.44 -13.34 7.14
CA PRO A 129 -4.93 -12.26 7.97
C PRO A 129 -4.63 -10.99 7.13
N TYR A 130 -4.83 -9.82 7.69
CA TYR A 130 -4.66 -8.55 7.00
C TYR A 130 -3.95 -7.51 7.87
N PHE A 131 -3.46 -6.44 7.25
CA PHE A 131 -2.87 -5.31 7.97
C PHE A 131 -3.95 -4.55 8.74
N VAL A 132 -3.86 -4.59 10.06
CA VAL A 132 -4.93 -4.16 10.99
C VAL A 132 -5.40 -2.71 10.80
N GLU A 133 -4.54 -1.84 10.25
CA GLU A 133 -4.87 -0.43 10.04
C GLU A 133 -5.97 -0.23 8.98
N TYR A 134 -6.20 -1.17 8.07
CA TYR A 134 -7.30 -1.05 7.10
C TYR A 134 -8.65 -0.84 7.78
N ALA A 135 -8.93 -1.60 8.84
CA ALA A 135 -10.17 -1.47 9.60
C ALA A 135 -10.22 -0.16 10.39
N ASN A 136 -9.08 0.29 10.94
CA ASN A 136 -8.98 1.54 11.66
C ASN A 136 -9.22 2.74 10.73
N TRP A 137 -8.63 2.73 9.53
CA TRP A 137 -8.81 3.80 8.56
C TRP A 137 -10.25 3.89 8.03
N ALA A 138 -10.90 2.77 7.70
CA ALA A 138 -12.30 2.78 7.28
C ALA A 138 -13.21 3.40 8.35
N ARG A 139 -12.97 3.07 9.61
CA ARG A 139 -13.74 3.63 10.74
C ARG A 139 -13.64 5.15 10.84
N ASN A 140 -12.52 5.78 10.43
CA ASN A 140 -12.39 7.24 10.40
C ASN A 140 -13.41 7.91 9.47
N TYR A 141 -13.89 7.18 8.46
CA TYR A 141 -14.89 7.64 7.48
C TYR A 141 -16.29 7.11 7.77
N GLY A 142 -16.48 6.45 8.92
CA GLY A 142 -17.76 5.85 9.30
C GLY A 142 -18.09 4.57 8.53
N ALA A 143 -17.13 3.98 7.85
CA ALA A 143 -17.31 2.72 7.13
C ALA A 143 -17.02 1.52 8.03
N GLU A 144 -17.67 0.39 7.71
CA GLU A 144 -17.51 -0.89 8.38
C GLU A 144 -16.54 -1.79 7.61
N THR A 145 -15.87 -2.70 8.33
CA THR A 145 -14.98 -3.69 7.72
C THR A 145 -15.60 -5.08 7.87
N ILE A 146 -15.85 -5.73 6.74
CA ILE A 146 -16.21 -7.15 6.67
C ILE A 146 -14.91 -7.94 6.52
N VAL A 147 -14.72 -8.94 7.36
CA VAL A 147 -13.53 -9.79 7.33
C VAL A 147 -13.91 -11.15 6.74
N VAL A 148 -13.36 -11.46 5.57
CA VAL A 148 -13.44 -12.81 5.00
C VAL A 148 -12.45 -13.70 5.75
N PRO A 149 -12.87 -14.88 6.24
CA PRO A 149 -12.02 -15.80 6.98
C PRO A 149 -10.77 -16.23 6.21
N PRO A 150 -9.66 -16.59 6.91
CA PRO A 150 -8.46 -17.06 6.25
C PRO A 150 -8.68 -18.43 5.58
N ASN A 151 -8.08 -18.61 4.42
CA ASN A 151 -8.07 -19.89 3.69
C ASN A 151 -6.69 -20.55 3.84
N GLU A 152 -6.42 -21.11 5.02
CA GLU A 152 -5.14 -21.74 5.35
C GLU A 152 -4.85 -22.95 4.45
N ALA A 153 -5.88 -23.72 4.09
CA ALA A 153 -5.76 -24.89 3.23
C ALA A 153 -5.27 -24.54 1.81
N ASN A 154 -5.48 -23.29 1.37
CA ASN A 154 -5.02 -22.76 0.09
C ASN A 154 -3.87 -21.73 0.24
N GLY A 155 -3.02 -21.88 1.26
CA GLY A 155 -1.87 -21.01 1.45
C GLY A 155 -2.20 -19.55 1.67
N PHE A 156 -3.35 -19.26 2.29
CA PHE A 156 -3.90 -17.94 2.55
C PHE A 156 -4.30 -17.13 1.30
N GLU A 157 -4.44 -17.77 0.15
CA GLU A 157 -5.08 -17.10 -0.99
C GLU A 157 -6.56 -16.84 -0.68
N PRO A 158 -7.13 -15.69 -1.07
CA PRO A 158 -8.54 -15.38 -0.88
C PRO A 158 -9.49 -16.45 -1.44
N ASP A 159 -10.59 -16.71 -0.74
CA ASP A 159 -11.66 -17.57 -1.22
C ASP A 159 -12.74 -16.72 -1.92
N PRO A 160 -12.93 -16.87 -3.25
CA PRO A 160 -13.93 -16.11 -4.00
C PRO A 160 -15.37 -16.40 -3.57
N GLU A 161 -15.70 -17.64 -3.15
CA GLU A 161 -17.03 -17.98 -2.68
C GLU A 161 -17.33 -17.33 -1.32
N ALA A 162 -16.34 -17.29 -0.43
CA ALA A 162 -16.46 -16.58 0.83
C ALA A 162 -16.57 -15.05 0.61
N LEU A 163 -15.85 -14.50 -0.39
CA LEU A 163 -16.05 -13.12 -0.82
C LEU A 163 -17.48 -12.88 -1.29
N LYS A 164 -17.99 -13.71 -2.20
CA LYS A 164 -19.36 -13.61 -2.72
C LYS A 164 -20.41 -13.60 -1.60
N ALA A 165 -20.23 -14.44 -0.59
CA ALA A 165 -21.11 -14.50 0.57
C ALA A 165 -21.03 -13.27 1.50
N ALA A 166 -19.90 -12.55 1.45
CA ALA A 166 -19.65 -11.35 2.28
C ALA A 166 -20.12 -10.04 1.62
N LEU A 167 -20.39 -10.05 0.31
CA LEU A 167 -20.80 -8.85 -0.43
C LEU A 167 -22.25 -8.47 -0.11
N ASP A 168 -22.48 -7.17 0.01
CA ASP A 168 -23.80 -6.55 0.03
C ASP A 168 -23.78 -5.18 -0.68
N PRO A 169 -24.93 -4.53 -0.97
CA PRO A 169 -24.95 -3.27 -1.72
C PRO A 169 -24.24 -2.07 -1.05
N LYS A 170 -23.79 -2.20 0.20
CA LYS A 170 -23.02 -1.17 0.88
C LYS A 170 -21.50 -1.34 0.70
N VAL A 171 -21.06 -2.46 0.15
CA VAL A 171 -19.63 -2.68 -0.12
C VAL A 171 -19.19 -1.79 -1.28
N LYS A 172 -18.18 -0.96 -1.03
CA LYS A 172 -17.57 -0.04 -1.99
C LYS A 172 -16.13 -0.38 -2.32
N ILE A 173 -15.43 -1.02 -1.39
CA ILE A 173 -14.02 -1.35 -1.53
C ILE A 173 -13.78 -2.80 -1.13
N VAL A 174 -12.96 -3.51 -1.93
CA VAL A 174 -12.31 -4.77 -1.57
C VAL A 174 -10.80 -4.52 -1.56
N ILE A 175 -10.13 -4.75 -0.43
CA ILE A 175 -8.68 -4.54 -0.33
C ILE A 175 -7.94 -5.82 -0.68
N ILE A 176 -7.02 -5.72 -1.64
CA ILE A 176 -6.06 -6.77 -1.99
C ILE A 176 -4.66 -6.26 -1.71
N ASN A 177 -3.94 -6.92 -0.81
CA ASN A 177 -2.53 -6.68 -0.54
C ASN A 177 -1.72 -7.86 -1.09
N ASN A 178 -1.01 -7.64 -2.20
CA ASN A 178 -0.33 -8.71 -2.91
C ASN A 178 1.06 -8.26 -3.42
N PRO A 179 2.15 -8.86 -2.95
CA PRO A 179 2.27 -9.90 -1.90
C PRO A 179 1.71 -9.47 -0.55
N ASN A 180 1.16 -10.43 0.20
CA ASN A 180 0.37 -10.15 1.40
C ASN A 180 1.22 -9.91 2.65
N ASN A 181 0.85 -8.93 3.44
CA ASN A 181 1.28 -8.74 4.81
C ASN A 181 0.11 -9.11 5.75
N PRO A 182 0.24 -10.13 6.65
CA PRO A 182 1.51 -10.68 7.16
C PRO A 182 1.93 -12.04 6.57
N THR A 183 1.14 -12.67 5.70
CA THR A 183 1.35 -14.08 5.33
C THR A 183 2.52 -14.32 4.37
N GLY A 184 2.92 -13.29 3.60
CA GLY A 184 3.87 -13.45 2.49
C GLY A 184 3.30 -14.16 1.27
N ALA A 185 2.02 -14.53 1.28
CA ALA A 185 1.37 -15.18 0.15
C ALA A 185 1.37 -14.28 -1.09
N ILE A 186 1.58 -14.89 -2.25
CA ILE A 186 1.38 -14.29 -3.56
C ILE A 186 0.14 -14.93 -4.15
N TYR A 187 -0.90 -14.13 -4.37
CA TYR A 187 -2.16 -14.62 -4.94
C TYR A 187 -2.00 -14.96 -6.41
N SER A 188 -2.59 -16.07 -6.83
CA SER A 188 -2.52 -16.56 -8.21
C SER A 188 -3.36 -15.71 -9.18
N LYS A 189 -3.05 -15.80 -10.48
CA LYS A 189 -3.87 -15.16 -11.54
C LYS A 189 -5.29 -15.70 -11.52
N GLU A 190 -5.45 -16.99 -11.24
CA GLU A 190 -6.73 -17.68 -11.13
C GLU A 190 -7.57 -17.12 -10.00
N THR A 191 -6.97 -16.92 -8.82
CA THR A 191 -7.66 -16.33 -7.66
C THR A 191 -8.08 -14.88 -7.94
N ILE A 192 -7.18 -14.06 -8.53
CA ILE A 192 -7.50 -12.67 -8.89
C ILE A 192 -8.61 -12.62 -9.94
N GLN A 193 -8.58 -13.49 -10.96
CA GLN A 193 -9.65 -13.56 -11.95
C GLN A 193 -10.99 -13.93 -11.33
N ALA A 194 -11.01 -14.94 -10.45
CA ALA A 194 -12.23 -15.35 -9.77
C ALA A 194 -12.83 -14.23 -8.89
N ILE A 195 -11.98 -13.50 -8.17
CA ILE A 195 -12.40 -12.30 -7.42
C ILE A 195 -13.00 -11.25 -8.37
N ALA A 196 -12.31 -10.95 -9.47
CA ALA A 196 -12.79 -9.99 -10.47
C ALA A 196 -14.16 -10.38 -11.04
N ASP A 197 -14.39 -11.67 -11.31
CA ASP A 197 -15.66 -12.16 -11.83
C ASP A 197 -16.78 -12.03 -10.80
N VAL A 198 -16.52 -12.34 -9.53
CA VAL A 198 -17.48 -12.12 -8.41
C VAL A 198 -17.84 -10.65 -8.30
N LEU A 199 -16.86 -9.74 -8.38
CA LEU A 199 -17.13 -8.30 -8.28
C LEU A 199 -17.92 -7.77 -9.47
N LYS A 200 -17.61 -8.21 -10.71
CA LYS A 200 -18.37 -7.84 -11.92
C LYS A 200 -19.84 -8.29 -11.85
N GLU A 201 -20.12 -9.43 -11.23
CA GLU A 201 -21.49 -9.88 -10.98
C GLU A 201 -22.18 -8.98 -9.95
N ALA A 202 -21.51 -8.68 -8.83
CA ALA A 202 -22.05 -7.83 -7.78
C ALA A 202 -22.30 -6.38 -8.25
N GLU A 203 -21.43 -5.78 -9.05
CA GLU A 203 -21.64 -4.45 -9.64
C GLU A 203 -22.92 -4.39 -10.49
N LYS A 204 -23.17 -5.42 -11.29
CA LYS A 204 -24.40 -5.50 -12.10
C LYS A 204 -25.65 -5.62 -11.22
N GLU A 205 -25.57 -6.37 -10.14
CA GLU A 205 -26.67 -6.55 -9.20
C GLU A 205 -26.94 -5.29 -8.39
N TYR A 206 -25.88 -4.62 -7.89
CA TYR A 206 -26.01 -3.48 -6.98
C TYR A 206 -26.15 -2.14 -7.71
N GLY A 207 -25.76 -2.08 -8.99
CA GLY A 207 -25.89 -0.89 -9.83
C GLY A 207 -24.88 0.22 -9.52
N HIS A 208 -23.74 -0.12 -8.92
CA HIS A 208 -22.63 0.80 -8.66
C HIS A 208 -21.28 0.07 -8.69
N PRO A 209 -20.15 0.78 -8.96
CA PRO A 209 -18.83 0.16 -8.95
C PRO A 209 -18.43 -0.29 -7.53
N ILE A 210 -17.62 -1.36 -7.47
CA ILE A 210 -16.91 -1.83 -6.29
C ILE A 210 -15.43 -1.77 -6.61
N TYR A 211 -14.67 -0.89 -5.95
CA TYR A 211 -13.26 -0.73 -6.27
C TYR A 211 -12.39 -1.80 -5.59
N ILE A 212 -11.49 -2.43 -6.36
CA ILE A 212 -10.34 -3.11 -5.75
C ILE A 212 -9.33 -2.04 -5.37
N LEU A 213 -9.02 -1.95 -4.08
CA LEU A 213 -7.92 -1.16 -3.58
C LEU A 213 -6.70 -2.06 -3.47
N SER A 214 -5.80 -1.94 -4.47
CA SER A 214 -4.60 -2.74 -4.57
C SER A 214 -3.47 -2.09 -3.77
N ASP A 215 -3.14 -2.66 -2.61
CA ASP A 215 -2.02 -2.21 -1.77
C ASP A 215 -0.75 -2.97 -2.12
N GLU A 216 0.22 -2.30 -2.76
CA GLU A 216 1.33 -2.95 -3.46
C GLU A 216 2.75 -2.58 -2.95
N PRO A 217 3.00 -2.34 -1.66
CA PRO A 217 4.31 -1.92 -1.18
C PRO A 217 5.38 -3.01 -1.26
N TYR A 218 4.99 -4.28 -1.51
CA TYR A 218 5.87 -5.45 -1.52
C TYR A 218 6.10 -6.03 -2.92
N ARG A 219 5.54 -5.42 -3.97
CA ARG A 219 5.52 -5.95 -5.34
C ARG A 219 6.90 -6.35 -5.87
N GLU A 220 7.95 -5.61 -5.53
CA GLU A 220 9.32 -5.86 -5.94
C GLU A 220 10.06 -6.88 -5.07
N LEU A 221 9.55 -7.18 -3.86
CA LEU A 221 10.22 -8.06 -2.90
C LEU A 221 9.82 -9.53 -3.11
N VAL A 222 9.97 -10.01 -4.33
CA VAL A 222 9.67 -11.40 -4.71
C VAL A 222 10.97 -12.14 -4.97
N TYR A 223 11.16 -13.23 -4.24
CA TYR A 223 12.34 -14.10 -4.33
C TYR A 223 11.96 -15.59 -4.42
N VAL A 224 10.78 -15.85 -4.93
CA VAL A 224 10.25 -17.18 -5.27
C VAL A 224 9.88 -17.20 -6.75
N ASP A 225 9.79 -18.38 -7.35
CA ASP A 225 9.38 -18.54 -8.75
C ASP A 225 7.84 -18.40 -8.88
N ARG A 226 7.35 -17.20 -8.58
CA ARG A 226 5.96 -16.79 -8.75
C ARG A 226 5.90 -15.35 -9.25
N GLU A 227 5.04 -15.12 -10.22
CA GLU A 227 4.72 -13.78 -10.72
C GLU A 227 3.62 -13.15 -9.85
N VAL A 228 3.79 -11.87 -9.49
CA VAL A 228 2.71 -11.09 -8.86
C VAL A 228 1.79 -10.58 -9.96
N PRO A 229 0.51 -10.99 -10.00
CA PRO A 229 -0.43 -10.51 -11.00
C PRO A 229 -0.60 -8.99 -10.94
N TYR A 230 -0.70 -8.36 -12.10
CA TYR A 230 -1.06 -6.95 -12.19
C TYR A 230 -2.59 -6.84 -12.20
N ILE A 231 -3.17 -6.45 -11.08
CA ILE A 231 -4.62 -6.53 -10.84
C ILE A 231 -5.46 -5.74 -11.88
N PRO A 232 -5.01 -4.57 -12.39
CA PRO A 232 -5.75 -3.86 -13.43
C PRO A 232 -5.96 -4.64 -14.74
N ASP A 233 -5.20 -5.71 -15.00
CA ASP A 233 -5.43 -6.57 -16.18
C ASP A 233 -6.67 -7.46 -16.03
N PHE A 234 -7.17 -7.66 -14.83
CA PHE A 234 -8.29 -8.54 -14.49
C PHE A 234 -9.57 -7.77 -14.19
N TYR A 235 -9.43 -6.57 -13.60
CA TYR A 235 -10.55 -5.80 -13.11
C TYR A 235 -10.33 -4.29 -13.30
N ASP A 236 -11.22 -3.66 -14.06
CA ASP A 236 -11.09 -2.26 -14.47
C ASP A 236 -11.17 -1.27 -13.30
N ASN A 237 -12.09 -1.51 -12.36
CA ASN A 237 -12.26 -0.68 -11.17
C ASN A 237 -11.20 -0.98 -10.09
N THR A 238 -9.92 -0.96 -10.48
CA THR A 238 -8.78 -1.14 -9.58
C THR A 238 -8.06 0.19 -9.35
N VAL A 239 -7.86 0.56 -8.09
CA VAL A 239 -7.04 1.72 -7.71
C VAL A 239 -5.81 1.23 -6.98
N ILE A 240 -4.63 1.59 -7.47
CA ILE A 240 -3.35 1.15 -6.91
C ILE A 240 -2.87 2.14 -5.85
N ALA A 241 -2.47 1.62 -4.69
CA ALA A 241 -1.73 2.32 -3.65
C ALA A 241 -0.32 1.72 -3.53
N TYR A 242 0.69 2.54 -3.70
CA TYR A 242 2.08 2.10 -3.68
C TYR A 242 2.96 2.97 -2.79
N SER A 243 4.08 2.41 -2.31
CA SER A 243 5.14 3.20 -1.67
C SER A 243 6.52 2.60 -1.90
N TRP A 244 7.54 3.46 -1.89
CA TRP A 244 8.95 3.06 -1.94
C TRP A 244 9.53 2.67 -0.57
N SER A 245 8.67 2.49 0.44
CA SER A 245 9.08 2.10 1.79
C SER A 245 9.89 0.80 1.83
N LYS A 246 9.62 -0.13 0.90
CA LYS A 246 10.24 -1.45 0.85
C LYS A 246 11.18 -1.58 -0.34
N SER A 247 10.74 -1.21 -1.53
CA SER A 247 11.51 -1.33 -2.78
C SER A 247 12.77 -0.47 -2.83
N LEU A 248 12.82 0.66 -2.10
CA LEU A 248 14.00 1.51 -1.97
C LEU A 248 14.50 1.65 -0.52
N SER A 249 13.98 0.87 0.43
CA SER A 249 14.31 0.99 1.86
C SER A 249 14.12 2.41 2.42
N LEU A 250 13.01 3.08 2.06
CA LEU A 250 12.70 4.46 2.43
C LEU A 250 11.43 4.59 3.31
N PRO A 251 11.21 3.77 4.35
CA PRO A 251 9.97 3.84 5.12
C PRO A 251 9.83 5.14 5.92
N GLY A 252 10.94 5.74 6.32
CA GLY A 252 10.97 7.01 7.06
C GLY A 252 10.65 8.23 6.20
N GLU A 253 10.84 8.15 4.88
CA GLU A 253 10.69 9.27 3.96
C GLU A 253 9.24 9.53 3.55
N ARG A 254 8.34 8.60 3.81
CA ARG A 254 6.90 8.76 3.57
C ARG A 254 6.56 9.18 2.15
N ILE A 255 6.98 8.41 1.17
CA ILE A 255 6.73 8.68 -0.25
C ILE A 255 6.04 7.50 -0.93
N GLY A 256 4.98 7.78 -1.69
CA GLY A 256 4.16 6.82 -2.40
C GLY A 256 3.32 7.48 -3.48
N TYR A 257 2.42 6.72 -4.08
CA TYR A 257 1.48 7.24 -5.07
C TYR A 257 0.17 6.45 -5.09
N ILE A 258 -0.85 7.07 -5.66
CA ILE A 258 -2.07 6.45 -6.17
C ILE A 258 -1.96 6.40 -7.68
N ALA A 259 -2.33 5.26 -8.30
CA ALA A 259 -2.53 5.17 -9.74
C ALA A 259 -3.96 4.72 -10.05
N ILE A 260 -4.65 5.46 -10.93
CA ILE A 260 -6.04 5.23 -11.31
C ILE A 260 -6.08 4.89 -12.80
N PRO A 261 -6.37 3.63 -13.19
CA PRO A 261 -6.47 3.24 -14.59
C PRO A 261 -7.52 4.07 -15.34
N LYS A 262 -7.23 4.44 -16.60
CA LYS A 262 -8.17 5.19 -17.46
C LYS A 262 -9.47 4.47 -17.70
N LYS A 263 -9.45 3.13 -17.66
CA LYS A 263 -10.60 2.26 -17.87
C LYS A 263 -11.50 2.10 -16.66
N SER A 264 -11.08 2.60 -15.46
CA SER A 264 -11.93 2.61 -14.27
C SER A 264 -13.14 3.52 -14.46
N ASP A 265 -14.26 3.13 -13.88
CA ASP A 265 -15.48 3.94 -13.90
C ASP A 265 -15.22 5.35 -13.38
N ASN A 266 -15.63 6.35 -14.16
CA ASN A 266 -15.46 7.78 -13.82
C ASN A 266 -14.04 8.17 -13.39
N SER A 267 -13.00 7.59 -14.02
CA SER A 267 -11.59 7.73 -13.64
C SER A 267 -11.13 9.19 -13.47
N GLU A 268 -11.59 10.11 -14.35
CA GLU A 268 -11.26 11.54 -14.27
C GLU A 268 -11.92 12.20 -13.04
N GLU A 269 -13.20 11.91 -12.78
CA GLU A 269 -13.90 12.43 -11.60
C GLU A 269 -13.30 11.87 -10.32
N PHE A 270 -12.97 10.57 -10.32
CA PHE A 270 -12.28 9.93 -9.20
C PHE A 270 -10.92 10.58 -8.92
N PHE A 271 -10.12 10.83 -9.97
CA PHE A 271 -8.83 11.51 -9.84
C PHE A 271 -9.01 12.90 -9.20
N ASN A 272 -9.94 13.71 -9.72
CA ASN A 272 -10.20 15.04 -9.21
C ASN A 272 -10.67 15.02 -7.76
N ALA A 273 -11.54 14.09 -7.39
CA ALA A 273 -12.01 13.90 -6.02
C ALA A 273 -10.86 13.44 -5.09
N ALA A 274 -10.00 12.52 -5.54
CA ALA A 274 -8.86 12.03 -4.78
C ALA A 274 -7.81 13.14 -4.54
N VAL A 275 -7.57 14.03 -5.50
CA VAL A 275 -6.71 15.22 -5.32
C VAL A 275 -7.27 16.14 -4.23
N VAL A 276 -8.60 16.36 -4.21
CA VAL A 276 -9.25 17.13 -3.15
C VAL A 276 -9.17 16.38 -1.81
N ALA A 277 -9.41 15.07 -1.80
CA ALA A 277 -9.32 14.23 -0.61
C ALA A 277 -7.93 14.28 0.01
N ASN A 278 -6.86 14.21 -0.80
CA ASN A 278 -5.46 14.35 -0.34
C ASN A 278 -5.23 15.64 0.46
N ARG A 279 -5.76 16.76 -0.05
CA ARG A 279 -5.72 18.04 0.66
C ARG A 279 -6.56 18.02 1.94
N VAL A 280 -7.77 17.47 1.88
CA VAL A 280 -8.70 17.43 3.02
C VAL A 280 -8.20 16.50 4.13
N CYS A 281 -7.49 15.44 3.80
CA CYS A 281 -6.82 14.56 4.77
C CYS A 281 -5.66 15.27 5.51
N GLY A 282 -5.22 16.42 5.03
CA GLY A 282 -4.20 17.26 5.69
C GLY A 282 -2.81 17.14 5.08
N ASP A 283 -2.60 16.24 4.12
CA ASP A 283 -1.27 16.03 3.52
C ASP A 283 -0.92 17.14 2.52
N THR A 284 -1.90 17.68 1.82
CA THR A 284 -1.79 18.70 0.77
C THR A 284 -0.92 18.26 -0.39
N ASN A 285 0.35 17.95 -0.14
CA ASN A 285 1.32 17.41 -1.08
C ASN A 285 2.19 16.34 -0.41
N ALA A 286 2.68 15.39 -1.18
CA ALA A 286 3.80 14.54 -0.74
C ALA A 286 5.09 15.37 -0.60
N PRO A 287 6.08 14.94 0.22
CA PRO A 287 7.33 15.67 0.42
C PRO A 287 8.04 15.97 -0.90
N SER A 288 8.26 17.26 -1.19
CA SER A 288 8.78 17.74 -2.48
C SER A 288 10.12 17.12 -2.85
N LEU A 289 11.10 17.16 -1.93
CA LEU A 289 12.43 16.57 -2.13
C LEU A 289 12.32 15.09 -2.50
N MET A 290 11.46 14.35 -1.80
CA MET A 290 11.34 12.91 -2.02
C MET A 290 10.65 12.55 -3.33
N GLN A 291 9.75 13.38 -3.84
CA GLN A 291 9.21 13.21 -5.18
C GLN A 291 10.33 13.26 -6.23
N LEU A 292 11.19 14.28 -6.16
CA LEU A 292 12.33 14.45 -7.08
C LEU A 292 13.39 13.34 -6.91
N VAL A 293 13.55 12.80 -5.70
CA VAL A 293 14.44 11.64 -5.46
C VAL A 293 13.91 10.39 -6.13
N VAL A 294 12.63 10.02 -5.89
CA VAL A 294 12.06 8.80 -6.48
C VAL A 294 11.94 8.89 -8.01
N GLU A 295 11.72 10.09 -8.56
CA GLU A 295 11.75 10.33 -10.00
C GLU A 295 13.08 9.87 -10.64
N ARG A 296 14.19 10.09 -9.95
CA ARG A 296 15.52 9.67 -10.39
C ARG A 296 15.88 8.23 -10.07
N CYS A 297 15.07 7.57 -9.25
CA CYS A 297 15.31 6.21 -8.74
C CYS A 297 14.30 5.18 -9.28
N MET A 298 13.56 5.48 -10.36
CA MET A 298 12.50 4.59 -10.87
C MET A 298 12.98 3.18 -11.26
N ASP A 299 14.21 3.07 -11.73
CA ASP A 299 14.82 1.78 -12.11
C ASP A 299 15.78 1.23 -11.02
N ALA A 300 15.93 1.92 -9.87
CA ALA A 300 16.75 1.46 -8.77
C ALA A 300 16.07 0.34 -7.98
N GLN A 301 16.85 -0.62 -7.48
CA GLN A 301 16.36 -1.78 -6.74
C GLN A 301 17.25 -2.07 -5.53
N VAL A 302 16.64 -2.59 -4.47
CA VAL A 302 17.37 -3.18 -3.35
C VAL A 302 17.89 -4.58 -3.71
N ASP A 303 18.82 -5.10 -2.91
CA ASP A 303 19.38 -6.44 -3.08
C ASP A 303 18.33 -7.51 -2.68
N ILE A 304 17.57 -8.01 -3.66
CA ILE A 304 16.56 -9.07 -3.46
C ILE A 304 17.19 -10.38 -2.94
N PRO A 305 18.35 -10.86 -3.45
CA PRO A 305 19.05 -12.03 -2.89
C PRO A 305 19.31 -11.96 -1.38
N TYR A 306 19.51 -10.78 -0.82
CA TYR A 306 19.63 -10.62 0.65
C TYR A 306 18.35 -11.06 1.37
N TYR A 307 17.17 -10.64 0.89
CA TYR A 307 15.89 -11.03 1.48
C TYR A 307 15.62 -12.53 1.30
N GLU A 308 15.94 -13.09 0.13
CA GLU A 308 15.84 -14.52 -0.14
C GLU A 308 16.68 -15.33 0.85
N LYS A 309 17.95 -14.94 1.04
CA LYS A 309 18.84 -15.60 2.01
C LYS A 309 18.27 -15.54 3.43
N ASN A 310 17.82 -14.36 3.88
CA ASN A 310 17.25 -14.20 5.21
C ASN A 310 15.99 -15.07 5.42
N ALA A 311 15.12 -15.15 4.42
CA ALA A 311 13.94 -16.00 4.47
C ALA A 311 14.31 -17.48 4.60
N LYS A 312 15.28 -17.96 3.80
CA LYS A 312 15.77 -19.34 3.87
C LYS A 312 16.42 -19.66 5.22
N ASP A 313 17.24 -18.75 5.73
CA ASP A 313 17.92 -18.93 7.02
C ASP A 313 16.90 -18.97 8.16
N LEU A 314 15.95 -18.03 8.18
CA LEU A 314 14.90 -17.98 9.20
C LEU A 314 14.01 -19.22 9.16
N TYR A 315 13.58 -19.63 7.96
CA TYR A 315 12.77 -20.83 7.79
C TYR A 315 13.49 -22.07 8.33
N LYS A 316 14.78 -22.21 8.01
CA LYS A 316 15.59 -23.32 8.51
C LYS A 316 15.70 -23.30 10.03
N ILE A 317 16.02 -22.14 10.64
CA ILE A 317 16.16 -21.99 12.09
C ILE A 317 14.86 -22.38 12.81
N VAL A 318 13.72 -21.87 12.34
CA VAL A 318 12.42 -22.14 12.96
C VAL A 318 12.03 -23.61 12.80
N THR A 319 12.26 -24.19 11.62
CA THR A 319 11.94 -25.61 11.37
C THR A 319 12.83 -26.56 12.17
N ASP A 320 14.13 -26.24 12.30
CA ASP A 320 15.07 -27.04 13.11
C ASP A 320 14.75 -26.99 14.62
N ALA A 321 14.09 -25.92 15.05
CA ALA A 321 13.68 -25.74 16.46
C ALA A 321 12.34 -26.45 16.81
N GLY A 322 11.57 -26.90 15.86
CA GLY A 322 10.27 -27.57 16.01
C GLY A 322 9.13 -26.60 15.78
#